data_63fc43e0116c9e6d53b06131155eaa36
#
_entry.id   63fc43e0116c9e6d53b06131155eaa36
#
_cell.length_a   1.000
_cell.length_b   1.000
_cell.length_c   1.000
_cell.angle_alpha   90.00
_cell.angle_beta   90.00
_cell.angle_gamma   90.00
#
_symmetry.space_group_name_H-M   'P 1'
#
loop_
_entity.id
_entity.type
_entity.pdbx_description
1 polymer ?
#
loop_
_entity_poly.entity_id
_entity_poly.type
_entity_poly.pdbx_seq_one_letter_code
_entity_poly.pdbx_strand_id
1 'polypeptide(L)'
;MTKVIWMKGGRFGLIARYGYKPIFQYKFRPFAQPGAEAADGGFTVLLYENGILSFSTYDANGLFLDELCFTLPGRVLQCFYSLLRNASSWLPSTPCDLRGSEPSLYGSSFAFDGYDPIRVFGMNALLCEPCGSAGGFFARHLYVLFEDVCNLFAEYGINMSLDGFSWSTARIQPFRKNQMYVSAPQQRGVV
;
A
#
# COMPACT_ATOMS: atom_id res chain seq x y z
N MET A 1 -16.66 12.81 8.18
CA MET A 1 -16.22 11.51 8.74
C MET A 1 -16.57 10.41 7.73
N THR A 2 -15.60 9.87 7.00
CA THR A 2 -15.86 8.80 6.02
C THR A 2 -15.60 7.47 6.72
N LYS A 3 -16.66 6.75 7.06
CA LYS A 3 -16.59 5.41 7.65
C LYS A 3 -15.96 4.46 6.62
N VAL A 4 -14.81 3.89 6.91
CA VAL A 4 -14.29 2.73 6.18
C VAL A 4 -15.11 1.53 6.61
N ILE A 5 -16.05 1.11 5.78
CA ILE A 5 -16.86 -0.08 6.02
C ILE A 5 -16.13 -1.28 5.41
N TRP A 6 -15.64 -2.16 6.26
CA TRP A 6 -15.18 -3.48 5.86
C TRP A 6 -16.39 -4.32 5.47
N MET A 7 -16.62 -4.51 4.19
CA MET A 7 -17.65 -5.45 3.76
C MET A 7 -17.10 -6.87 3.82
N LYS A 8 -17.79 -7.75 4.59
CA LYS A 8 -17.57 -9.19 4.61
C LYS A 8 -17.74 -9.74 3.19
N GLY A 9 -16.71 -10.36 2.63
CA GLY A 9 -16.82 -11.19 1.43
C GLY A 9 -16.39 -10.58 0.10
N GLY A 10 -15.75 -9.41 0.06
CA GLY A 10 -15.19 -8.84 -1.16
C GLY A 10 -13.67 -8.94 -1.20
N ARG A 11 -13.12 -9.30 -2.35
CA ARG A 11 -11.67 -9.39 -2.62
C ARG A 11 -10.91 -8.07 -2.49
N PHE A 12 -11.56 -6.98 -2.21
CA PHE A 12 -11.06 -5.70 -1.73
C PHE A 12 -12.18 -5.00 -0.97
N GLY A 13 -12.12 -4.99 0.35
CA GLY A 13 -13.04 -4.24 1.19
C GLY A 13 -12.81 -2.72 1.17
N LEU A 14 -12.17 -2.18 0.13
CA LEU A 14 -11.88 -0.77 -0.02
C LEU A 14 -12.92 -0.15 -0.96
N ILE A 15 -13.78 0.67 -0.39
CA ILE A 15 -14.60 1.59 -1.19
C ILE A 15 -13.62 2.54 -1.88
N ALA A 16 -13.65 2.53 -3.21
CA ALA A 16 -12.87 3.43 -4.03
C ALA A 16 -13.13 4.88 -3.59
N ARG A 17 -12.18 5.50 -2.91
CA ARG A 17 -12.32 6.86 -2.35
C ARG A 17 -12.58 7.92 -3.42
N TYR A 18 -12.29 7.61 -4.69
CA TYR A 18 -12.33 8.55 -5.81
C TYR A 18 -13.13 8.04 -7.01
N GLY A 19 -13.96 7.04 -6.81
CA GLY A 19 -14.64 6.37 -7.92
C GLY A 19 -13.72 5.41 -8.70
N TYR A 20 -12.44 5.26 -8.31
CA TYR A 20 -11.48 4.35 -8.91
C TYR A 20 -11.15 3.21 -7.96
N LYS A 21 -10.96 2.03 -8.52
CA LYS A 21 -10.63 0.83 -7.76
C LYS A 21 -9.15 0.84 -7.37
N PRO A 22 -8.80 0.64 -6.08
CA PRO A 22 -7.42 0.38 -5.70
C PRO A 22 -7.00 -1.00 -6.20
N ILE A 23 -5.81 -1.08 -6.82
CA ILE A 23 -5.25 -2.32 -7.36
C ILE A 23 -4.08 -2.84 -6.53
N PHE A 24 -3.49 -1.98 -5.69
CA PHE A 24 -2.47 -2.33 -4.71
C PHE A 24 -2.68 -1.53 -3.44
N GLN A 25 -2.47 -2.19 -2.31
CA GLN A 25 -2.39 -1.56 -1.00
C GLN A 25 -1.20 -2.12 -0.24
N TYR A 26 -0.44 -1.23 0.36
CA TYR A 26 0.48 -1.53 1.43
C TYR A 26 0.12 -0.68 2.64
N LYS A 27 0.11 -1.29 3.82
CA LYS A 27 -0.18 -0.62 5.08
C LYS A 27 0.85 -1.02 6.11
N PHE A 28 1.49 -0.02 6.71
CA PHE A 28 2.40 -0.16 7.82
C PHE A 28 1.77 0.43 9.09
N ARG A 29 1.88 -0.28 10.20
CA ARG A 29 1.47 0.19 11.53
C ARG A 29 2.49 -0.23 12.56
N PRO A 30 3.13 0.72 13.28
CA PRO A 30 3.81 0.40 14.51
C PRO A 30 2.77 -0.02 15.56
N PHE A 31 3.11 -1.01 16.37
CA PHE A 31 2.32 -1.35 17.56
C PHE A 31 2.77 -0.47 18.73
N ALA A 32 1.84 0.21 19.37
CA ALA A 32 2.14 0.95 20.58
C ALA A 32 2.65 -0.01 21.67
N GLN A 33 3.85 0.22 22.17
CA GLN A 33 4.29 -0.45 23.40
C GLN A 33 3.71 0.29 24.60
N PRO A 34 3.20 -0.42 25.62
CA PRO A 34 2.84 0.20 26.88
C PRO A 34 4.06 0.93 27.48
N GLY A 35 3.96 2.26 27.63
CA GLY A 35 5.04 3.08 28.20
C GLY A 35 6.08 3.62 27.25
N ALA A 36 6.03 3.32 25.96
CA ALA A 36 6.81 4.03 24.94
C ALA A 36 6.15 5.37 24.61
N GLU A 37 6.93 6.44 24.54
CA GLU A 37 6.49 7.66 23.87
C GLU A 37 6.03 7.31 22.46
N ALA A 38 4.94 7.96 22.02
CA ALA A 38 4.26 7.64 20.78
C ALA A 38 5.25 7.46 19.62
N ALA A 39 5.46 6.22 19.23
CA ALA A 39 6.23 5.92 18.03
C ALA A 39 5.58 6.63 16.83
N ASP A 40 6.37 7.02 15.85
CA ASP A 40 5.88 7.59 14.60
C ASP A 40 4.68 6.78 14.09
N GLY A 41 3.66 7.49 13.62
CA GLY A 41 2.44 6.88 13.15
C GLY A 41 2.66 6.01 11.91
N GLY A 42 1.67 5.18 11.59
CA GLY A 42 1.71 4.34 10.41
C GLY A 42 1.43 5.11 9.11
N PHE A 43 1.57 4.42 8.00
CA PHE A 43 1.16 4.94 6.70
C PHE A 43 0.44 3.88 5.86
N THR A 44 -0.30 4.36 4.86
CA THR A 44 -0.96 3.50 3.87
C THR A 44 -0.61 4.00 2.47
N VAL A 45 -0.23 3.09 1.61
CA VAL A 45 0.01 3.33 0.18
C VAL A 45 -1.11 2.67 -0.61
N LEU A 46 -1.69 3.40 -1.55
CA LEU A 46 -2.72 2.89 -2.48
C LEU A 46 -2.35 3.25 -3.90
N LEU A 47 -2.25 2.25 -4.77
CA LEU A 47 -2.22 2.46 -6.22
C LEU A 47 -3.60 2.18 -6.78
N TYR A 48 -4.15 3.12 -7.55
CA TYR A 48 -5.46 3.03 -8.18
C TYR A 48 -5.34 2.66 -9.66
N GLU A 49 -6.40 2.07 -10.22
CA GLU A 49 -6.48 1.66 -11.63
C GLU A 49 -6.29 2.80 -12.65
N ASN A 50 -6.46 4.05 -12.23
CA ASN A 50 -6.21 5.25 -13.04
C ASN A 50 -4.78 5.79 -12.94
N GLY A 51 -3.87 5.11 -12.23
CA GLY A 51 -2.47 5.53 -12.05
C GLY A 51 -2.24 6.51 -10.91
N ILE A 52 -3.24 6.85 -10.12
CA ILE A 52 -3.02 7.64 -8.90
C ILE A 52 -2.39 6.75 -7.84
N LEU A 53 -1.26 7.20 -7.30
CA LEU A 53 -0.59 6.63 -6.14
C LEU A 53 -0.78 7.57 -4.95
N SER A 54 -1.39 7.08 -3.87
CA SER A 54 -1.71 7.87 -2.68
C SER A 54 -0.92 7.34 -1.47
N PHE A 55 -0.36 8.26 -0.69
CA PHE A 55 0.29 8.01 0.59
C PHE A 55 -0.50 8.74 1.69
N SER A 56 -1.12 7.98 2.56
CA SER A 56 -1.83 8.52 3.73
C SER A 56 -1.02 8.24 4.98
N THR A 57 -0.77 9.25 5.79
CA THR A 57 -0.07 9.15 7.07
C THR A 57 -1.03 9.24 8.24
N TYR A 58 -0.67 8.60 9.34
CA TYR A 58 -1.48 8.50 10.56
C TYR A 58 -0.61 8.76 11.77
N ASP A 59 -1.20 9.30 12.84
CA ASP A 59 -0.53 9.41 14.14
C ASP A 59 -0.45 8.04 14.86
N ALA A 60 0.18 8.03 16.03
CA ALA A 60 0.31 6.83 16.87
C ALA A 60 -1.03 6.22 17.30
N ASN A 61 -2.10 7.01 17.35
CA ASN A 61 -3.45 6.56 17.68
C ASN A 61 -4.20 6.05 16.42
N GLY A 62 -3.59 6.13 15.24
CA GLY A 62 -4.20 5.76 13.98
C GLY A 62 -5.14 6.82 13.41
N LEU A 63 -5.07 8.06 13.90
CA LEU A 63 -5.80 9.18 13.33
C LEU A 63 -5.11 9.67 12.06
N PHE A 64 -5.89 9.94 11.03
CA PHE A 64 -5.39 10.44 9.76
C PHE A 64 -4.76 11.84 9.92
N LEU A 65 -3.55 12.00 9.43
CA LEU A 65 -2.79 13.27 9.44
C LEU A 65 -2.82 13.96 8.08
N ASP A 66 -2.28 13.32 7.05
CA ASP A 66 -2.14 13.92 5.71
C ASP A 66 -2.22 12.85 4.61
N GLU A 67 -2.48 13.31 3.39
CA GLU A 67 -2.48 12.47 2.19
C GLU A 67 -1.80 13.21 1.04
N LEU A 68 -0.77 12.56 0.47
CA LEU A 68 -0.08 12.99 -0.72
C LEU A 68 -0.40 12.06 -1.86
N CYS A 69 -0.68 12.62 -3.03
CA CYS A 69 -1.00 11.86 -4.23
C CYS A 69 0.00 12.16 -5.35
N PHE A 70 0.25 11.17 -6.18
CA PHE A 70 1.10 11.27 -7.37
C PHE A 70 0.34 10.67 -8.56
N THR A 71 0.49 11.27 -9.73
CA THR A 71 -0.02 10.68 -10.97
C THR A 71 1.11 9.95 -11.67
N LEU A 72 0.99 8.63 -11.79
CA LEU A 72 1.96 7.78 -12.47
C LEU A 72 1.54 7.55 -13.93
N PRO A 73 2.50 7.42 -14.87
CA PRO A 73 2.21 7.09 -16.25
C PRO A 73 1.53 5.73 -16.40
N GLY A 74 0.67 5.57 -17.43
CA GLY A 74 -0.06 4.31 -17.66
C GLY A 74 0.82 3.07 -17.86
N ARG A 75 2.08 3.24 -18.29
CA ARG A 75 3.05 2.13 -18.36
C ARG A 75 3.34 1.49 -17.00
N VAL A 76 3.26 2.26 -15.90
CA VAL A 76 3.43 1.72 -14.53
C VAL A 76 2.37 0.69 -14.25
N LEU A 77 1.13 0.95 -14.62
CA LEU A 77 0.02 0.00 -14.44
C LEU A 77 0.25 -1.28 -15.24
N GLN A 78 0.75 -1.16 -16.48
CA GLN A 78 1.09 -2.34 -17.31
C GLN A 78 2.19 -3.19 -16.67
N CYS A 79 3.26 -2.54 -16.18
CA CYS A 79 4.34 -3.23 -15.46
C CYS A 79 3.81 -3.86 -14.17
N PHE A 80 3.00 -3.15 -13.38
CA PHE A 80 2.40 -3.66 -12.16
C PHE A 80 1.53 -4.90 -12.43
N TYR A 81 0.65 -4.88 -13.43
CA TYR A 81 -0.15 -6.06 -13.78
C TYR A 81 0.69 -7.21 -14.30
N SER A 82 1.84 -6.94 -14.93
CA SER A 82 2.79 -7.99 -15.33
C SER A 82 3.43 -8.65 -14.10
N LEU A 83 3.81 -7.87 -13.08
CA LEU A 83 4.29 -8.40 -11.79
C LEU A 83 3.23 -9.28 -11.12
N LEU A 84 1.97 -8.82 -11.06
CA LEU A 84 0.88 -9.62 -10.50
C LEU A 84 0.63 -10.91 -11.27
N ARG A 85 0.70 -10.87 -12.59
CA ARG A 85 0.56 -12.09 -13.42
C ARG A 85 1.66 -13.11 -13.10
N ASN A 86 2.89 -12.67 -12.95
CA ASN A 86 4.00 -13.54 -12.57
C ASN A 86 3.83 -14.11 -11.16
N ALA A 87 3.22 -13.36 -10.25
CA ALA A 87 2.95 -13.76 -8.88
C ALA A 87 1.68 -14.62 -8.72
N SER A 88 0.85 -14.74 -9.76
CA SER A 88 -0.49 -15.36 -9.70
C SER A 88 -0.51 -16.81 -9.21
N SER A 89 0.57 -17.56 -9.42
CA SER A 89 0.67 -18.96 -9.03
C SER A 89 0.83 -19.18 -7.52
N TRP A 90 1.27 -18.16 -6.78
CA TRP A 90 1.55 -18.28 -5.34
C TRP A 90 0.81 -17.25 -4.48
N LEU A 91 0.24 -16.20 -5.06
CA LEU A 91 -0.59 -15.25 -4.30
C LEU A 91 -1.83 -15.98 -3.74
N PRO A 92 -2.20 -15.71 -2.47
CA PRO A 92 -3.22 -16.49 -1.81
C PRO A 92 -4.63 -16.13 -2.31
N SER A 93 -5.47 -17.16 -2.41
CA SER A 93 -6.91 -17.02 -2.65
C SER A 93 -7.75 -16.98 -1.36
N THR A 94 -7.08 -17.03 -0.21
CA THR A 94 -7.67 -16.90 1.13
C THR A 94 -6.81 -15.99 1.99
N PRO A 95 -7.38 -15.24 2.95
CA PRO A 95 -6.59 -14.37 3.83
C PRO A 95 -5.46 -15.13 4.50
N CYS A 96 -4.26 -14.57 4.46
CA CYS A 96 -3.05 -15.19 4.98
C CYS A 96 -2.40 -14.32 6.06
N ASP A 97 -1.94 -14.97 7.14
CA ASP A 97 -1.19 -14.35 8.22
C ASP A 97 0.24 -14.90 8.23
N LEU A 98 1.21 -14.03 8.05
CA LEU A 98 2.64 -14.34 8.25
C LEU A 98 3.05 -13.84 9.64
N ARG A 99 3.65 -14.72 10.44
CA ARG A 99 4.12 -14.39 11.78
C ARG A 99 5.60 -14.72 11.89
N GLY A 100 6.39 -13.75 12.39
CA GLY A 100 7.76 -13.99 12.79
C GLY A 100 7.84 -14.79 14.11
N SER A 101 9.03 -15.28 14.43
CA SER A 101 9.32 -16.03 15.67
C SER A 101 9.33 -15.14 16.92
N GLU A 102 9.45 -13.84 16.75
CA GLU A 102 9.53 -12.88 17.87
C GLU A 102 8.30 -11.99 17.95
N PRO A 103 7.92 -11.53 19.16
CA PRO A 103 6.90 -10.51 19.34
C PRO A 103 7.26 -9.27 18.54
N SER A 104 6.41 -8.85 17.66
CA SER A 104 6.71 -7.75 16.78
C SER A 104 6.13 -6.45 17.28
N LEU A 105 6.93 -5.38 17.16
CA LEU A 105 6.50 -4.00 17.39
C LEU A 105 5.74 -3.39 16.20
N TYR A 106 5.71 -4.10 15.06
CA TYR A 106 5.21 -3.58 13.80
C TYR A 106 4.35 -4.61 13.10
N GLY A 107 3.30 -4.13 12.45
CA GLY A 107 2.47 -4.92 11.56
C GLY A 107 2.36 -4.27 10.20
N SER A 108 2.33 -5.07 9.17
CA SER A 108 2.04 -4.62 7.82
C SER A 108 0.98 -5.48 7.17
N SER A 109 0.34 -4.95 6.14
CA SER A 109 -0.58 -5.73 5.31
C SER A 109 -0.44 -5.35 3.86
N PHE A 110 -0.56 -6.35 3.01
CA PHE A 110 -0.54 -6.25 1.56
C PHE A 110 -1.89 -6.66 1.01
N ALA A 111 -2.37 -5.95 0.01
CA ALA A 111 -3.52 -6.38 -0.77
C ALA A 111 -3.26 -6.07 -2.25
N PHE A 112 -3.57 -7.03 -3.10
CA PHE A 112 -3.42 -6.95 -4.55
C PHE A 112 -4.75 -7.21 -5.23
N ASP A 113 -4.98 -6.60 -6.39
CA ASP A 113 -6.22 -6.78 -7.14
C ASP A 113 -6.43 -8.25 -7.51
N GLY A 114 -7.58 -8.78 -7.16
CA GLY A 114 -7.96 -10.18 -7.43
C GLY A 114 -7.48 -11.20 -6.39
N TYR A 115 -6.75 -10.78 -5.35
CA TYR A 115 -6.22 -11.65 -4.30
C TYR A 115 -6.66 -11.23 -2.91
N ASP A 116 -6.66 -12.17 -1.97
CA ASP A 116 -7.00 -11.89 -0.59
C ASP A 116 -5.86 -11.19 0.17
N PRO A 117 -6.17 -10.43 1.23
CA PRO A 117 -5.17 -9.70 1.98
C PRO A 117 -4.18 -10.60 2.69
N ILE A 118 -2.91 -10.17 2.72
CA ILE A 118 -1.82 -10.81 3.44
C ILE A 118 -1.46 -9.89 4.61
N ARG A 119 -1.53 -10.39 5.84
CA ARG A 119 -1.11 -9.66 7.04
C ARG A 119 0.23 -10.19 7.51
N VAL A 120 1.13 -9.29 7.86
CA VAL A 120 2.48 -9.62 8.33
C VAL A 120 2.65 -9.04 9.73
N PHE A 121 2.95 -9.92 10.68
CA PHE A 121 3.20 -9.58 12.08
C PHE A 121 4.70 -9.67 12.33
N GLY A 122 5.37 -8.52 12.23
CA GLY A 122 6.80 -8.37 12.33
C GLY A 122 7.51 -8.24 11.00
N MET A 123 8.38 -7.25 10.90
CA MET A 123 9.22 -7.09 9.70
C MET A 123 10.11 -8.31 9.49
N ASN A 124 10.56 -8.94 10.59
CA ASN A 124 11.34 -10.18 10.55
C ASN A 124 10.63 -11.33 9.84
N ALA A 125 9.29 -11.35 9.83
CA ALA A 125 8.54 -12.38 9.11
C ALA A 125 8.78 -12.38 7.60
N LEU A 126 9.18 -11.24 7.02
CA LEU A 126 9.54 -11.12 5.59
C LEU A 126 11.04 -11.29 5.35
N LEU A 127 11.88 -10.89 6.32
CA LEU A 127 13.32 -10.80 6.16
C LEU A 127 14.05 -12.05 6.67
N CYS A 128 13.40 -12.90 7.49
CA CYS A 128 14.03 -14.12 7.97
C CYS A 128 14.33 -15.07 6.82
N GLU A 129 15.54 -15.62 6.83
CA GLU A 129 15.89 -16.72 5.94
C GLU A 129 14.89 -17.87 6.10
N PRO A 130 14.50 -18.52 5.00
CA PRO A 130 13.53 -19.59 5.06
C PRO A 130 14.09 -20.76 5.87
N CYS A 131 13.65 -20.92 7.10
CA CYS A 131 13.85 -22.15 7.86
C CYS A 131 13.01 -23.25 7.21
N GLY A 132 13.36 -23.69 6.00
CA GLY A 132 12.84 -24.89 5.34
C GLY A 132 11.31 -25.12 5.28
N SER A 133 10.52 -24.16 5.75
CA SER A 133 9.06 -24.25 5.80
C SER A 133 8.41 -23.61 4.57
N ALA A 134 7.28 -24.14 4.15
CA ALA A 134 6.48 -23.54 3.05
C ALA A 134 6.16 -22.05 3.28
N GLY A 135 6.02 -21.63 4.55
CA GLY A 135 5.83 -20.24 4.93
C GLY A 135 7.02 -19.33 4.63
N GLY A 136 8.25 -19.84 4.75
CA GLY A 136 9.47 -19.08 4.43
C GLY A 136 9.60 -18.77 2.93
N PHE A 137 9.26 -19.71 2.06
CA PHE A 137 9.23 -19.47 0.62
C PHE A 137 8.21 -18.40 0.24
N PHE A 138 7.02 -18.47 0.80
CA PHE A 138 5.96 -17.50 0.54
C PHE A 138 6.36 -16.10 1.01
N ALA A 139 6.92 -15.97 2.22
CA ALA A 139 7.38 -14.69 2.77
C ALA A 139 8.46 -14.05 1.87
N ARG A 140 9.42 -14.86 1.40
CA ARG A 140 10.46 -14.38 0.47
C ARG A 140 9.89 -13.92 -0.86
N HIS A 141 8.96 -14.67 -1.46
CA HIS A 141 8.30 -14.26 -2.70
C HIS A 141 7.51 -12.98 -2.54
N LEU A 142 6.80 -12.82 -1.41
CA LEU A 142 6.09 -11.58 -1.09
C LEU A 142 7.03 -10.40 -0.93
N TYR A 143 8.19 -10.60 -0.27
CA TYR A 143 9.19 -9.57 -0.12
C TYR A 143 9.77 -9.14 -1.48
N VAL A 144 10.14 -10.09 -2.34
CA VAL A 144 10.64 -9.80 -3.69
C VAL A 144 9.59 -9.05 -4.52
N LEU A 145 8.32 -9.49 -4.49
CA LEU A 145 7.25 -8.77 -5.18
C LEU A 145 7.09 -7.33 -4.66
N PHE A 146 7.21 -7.13 -3.35
CA PHE A 146 7.16 -5.79 -2.77
C PHE A 146 8.35 -4.93 -3.23
N GLU A 147 9.58 -5.49 -3.26
CA GLU A 147 10.75 -4.78 -3.78
C GLU A 147 10.59 -4.43 -5.27
N ASP A 148 10.04 -5.32 -6.09
CA ASP A 148 9.75 -5.05 -7.49
C ASP A 148 8.76 -3.89 -7.65
N VAL A 149 7.73 -3.84 -6.80
CA VAL A 149 6.79 -2.70 -6.77
C VAL A 149 7.48 -1.41 -6.32
N CYS A 150 8.35 -1.47 -5.30
CA CYS A 150 9.14 -0.33 -4.86
C CYS A 150 10.06 0.18 -5.97
N ASN A 151 10.76 -0.71 -6.67
CA ASN A 151 11.63 -0.37 -7.80
C ASN A 151 10.85 0.29 -8.93
N LEU A 152 9.65 -0.19 -9.23
CA LEU A 152 8.76 0.41 -10.22
C LEU A 152 8.40 1.86 -9.88
N PHE A 153 8.18 2.19 -8.60
CA PHE A 153 7.92 3.57 -8.16
C PHE A 153 9.19 4.41 -8.12
N ALA A 154 10.34 3.80 -7.77
CA ALA A 154 11.64 4.49 -7.71
C ALA A 154 12.10 5.02 -9.08
N GLU A 155 11.72 4.39 -10.19
CA GLU A 155 11.94 4.91 -11.55
C GLU A 155 11.36 6.33 -11.72
N TYR A 156 10.32 6.65 -10.97
CA TYR A 156 9.64 7.97 -10.99
C TYR A 156 10.05 8.87 -9.82
N GLY A 157 11.06 8.47 -9.04
CA GLY A 157 11.57 9.26 -7.93
C GLY A 157 10.77 9.11 -6.64
N ILE A 158 9.95 8.07 -6.52
CA ILE A 158 9.24 7.71 -5.29
C ILE A 158 9.95 6.49 -4.69
N ASN A 159 10.61 6.68 -3.55
CA ASN A 159 11.29 5.61 -2.84
C ASN A 159 10.39 5.15 -1.70
N MET A 160 10.06 3.87 -1.69
CA MET A 160 9.24 3.22 -0.67
C MET A 160 10.03 2.05 -0.06
N SER A 161 9.90 1.88 1.24
CA SER A 161 10.43 0.77 2.04
C SER A 161 9.32 0.19 2.91
N LEU A 162 9.62 -0.84 3.68
CA LEU A 162 8.66 -1.45 4.61
C LEU A 162 8.22 -0.50 5.72
N ASP A 163 9.01 0.49 6.07
CA ASP A 163 8.81 1.39 7.21
C ASP A 163 8.70 2.87 6.85
N GLY A 164 8.84 3.23 5.57
CA GLY A 164 8.78 4.62 5.16
C GLY A 164 8.68 4.86 3.66
N PHE A 165 8.58 6.14 3.32
CA PHE A 165 8.61 6.59 1.93
C PHE A 165 9.20 8.00 1.83
N SER A 166 9.77 8.30 0.66
CA SER A 166 10.25 9.63 0.28
C SER A 166 10.09 9.84 -1.22
N TRP A 167 10.24 11.06 -1.69
CA TRP A 167 10.17 11.37 -3.14
C TRP A 167 11.16 12.46 -3.54
N SER A 168 11.52 12.46 -4.81
CA SER A 168 12.36 13.49 -5.42
C SER A 168 11.51 14.47 -6.23
N THR A 169 11.49 15.74 -5.80
CA THR A 169 10.76 16.81 -6.50
C THR A 169 11.30 17.09 -7.91
N ALA A 170 12.52 16.63 -8.22
CA ALA A 170 13.07 16.73 -9.56
C ALA A 170 12.41 15.78 -10.58
N ARG A 171 11.74 14.72 -10.12
CA ARG A 171 11.12 13.70 -10.99
C ARG A 171 9.61 13.69 -10.92
N ILE A 172 9.04 13.99 -9.76
CA ILE A 172 7.60 13.93 -9.55
C ILE A 172 7.15 14.99 -8.54
N GLN A 173 6.00 15.58 -8.79
CA GLN A 173 5.39 16.54 -7.85
C GLN A 173 4.16 15.91 -7.23
N PRO A 174 4.07 15.88 -5.89
CA PRO A 174 2.85 15.48 -5.22
C PRO A 174 1.78 16.57 -5.36
N PHE A 175 0.54 16.15 -5.31
CA PHE A 175 -0.61 17.04 -5.14
C PHE A 175 -1.44 16.59 -3.94
N ARG A 176 -2.13 17.55 -3.32
CA ARG A 176 -3.07 17.24 -2.24
C ARG A 176 -4.46 16.99 -2.83
N LYS A 177 -5.18 16.06 -2.26
CA LYS A 177 -6.53 15.69 -2.67
C LYS A 177 -7.46 16.89 -2.93
N ASN A 178 -7.41 17.89 -2.06
CA ASN A 178 -8.27 19.08 -2.16
C ASN A 178 -7.99 19.91 -3.42
N GLN A 179 -6.85 19.71 -4.09
CA GLN A 179 -6.53 20.36 -5.35
C GLN A 179 -7.17 19.69 -6.58
N MET A 180 -7.59 18.41 -6.48
CA MET A 180 -8.27 17.72 -7.59
C MET A 180 -9.66 18.29 -7.90
N TYR A 181 -10.35 18.84 -6.89
CA TYR A 181 -11.71 19.36 -7.08
C TYR A 181 -11.76 20.78 -7.69
N VAL A 182 -10.62 21.47 -7.77
CA VAL A 182 -10.54 22.82 -8.34
C VAL A 182 -10.34 22.78 -9.87
N SER A 183 -9.98 21.64 -10.43
CA SER A 183 -9.58 21.49 -11.84
C SER A 183 -10.66 20.89 -12.76
N ALA A 184 -11.87 20.62 -12.26
CA ALA A 184 -12.96 20.26 -13.15
C ALA A 184 -13.33 21.50 -13.99
N PRO A 185 -13.25 21.44 -15.34
CA PRO A 185 -13.66 22.57 -16.17
C PRO A 185 -15.14 22.85 -15.88
N GLN A 186 -15.44 24.05 -15.40
CA GLN A 186 -16.80 24.56 -15.37
C GLN A 186 -17.30 24.54 -16.83
N GLN A 187 -18.17 23.58 -17.15
CA GLN A 187 -18.96 23.67 -18.36
C GLN A 187 -19.78 24.95 -18.25
N ARG A 188 -19.31 26.02 -18.90
CA ARG A 188 -20.11 27.21 -19.14
C ARG A 188 -21.28 26.76 -20.01
N GLY A 189 -22.44 26.68 -19.39
CA GLY A 189 -23.69 26.58 -20.14
C GLY A 189 -23.76 27.78 -21.10
N VAL A 190 -23.82 27.48 -22.38
CA VAL A 190 -24.21 28.44 -23.40
C VAL A 190 -25.73 28.52 -23.31
N VAL A 191 -26.20 29.72 -22.94
CA VAL A 191 -27.61 30.15 -23.08
C VAL A 191 -27.88 30.44 -24.54
#